data_ace6f21cfe02f797373b810412d4ec5e
#
_entry.id   ace6f21cfe02f797373b810412d4ec5e
#
_cell.length_a   1.000
_cell.length_b   1.000
_cell.length_c   1.000
_cell.angle_alpha   90.00
_cell.angle_beta   90.00
_cell.angle_gamma   90.00
#
_symmetry.space_group_name_H-M   'P 1'
#
loop_
_entity.id
_entity.type
_entity.pdbx_description
1 polymer ?
#
loop_
_entity_poly.entity_id
_entity_poly.type
_entity_poly.pdbx_seq_one_letter_code
_entity_poly.pdbx_strand_id
1 'polypeptide(L)'
;MFTGIIETVGTVKRIARGARSASLEIEAPQILDDVKVGDSIATNGVCLTATSVTARTFTADVMHETLERSSLGTLTAGSHVNLERAMAANGRFGGHFVSGHIDATGTIARIERDDTAIW
;
A
#
# COMPACT_ATOMS: atom_id res chain seq x y z
N MET A 1 9.32 8.70 3.25
CA MET A 1 10.09 7.46 3.53
C MET A 1 9.14 6.45 4.17
N PHE A 2 9.33 5.16 3.90
CA PHE A 2 8.59 4.06 4.50
C PHE A 2 9.54 3.12 5.22
N THR A 3 9.03 2.39 6.20
CA THR A 3 9.81 1.44 7.02
C THR A 3 9.62 -0.01 6.59
N GLY A 4 8.58 -0.30 5.82
CA GLY A 4 8.14 -1.65 5.49
C GLY A 4 7.33 -2.33 6.62
N ILE A 5 7.02 -1.59 7.68
CA ILE A 5 6.18 -2.08 8.79
C ILE A 5 4.73 -1.70 8.49
N ILE A 6 3.90 -2.70 8.28
CA ILE A 6 2.50 -2.50 7.91
C ILE A 6 1.71 -1.99 9.11
N GLU A 7 1.01 -0.86 8.93
CA GLU A 7 0.15 -0.27 9.96
C GLU A 7 -1.24 -0.92 9.98
N THR A 8 -1.79 -1.21 8.81
CA THR A 8 -3.12 -1.84 8.67
C THR A 8 -3.29 -2.55 7.34
N VAL A 9 -4.36 -3.33 7.24
CA VAL A 9 -4.82 -3.93 5.99
C VAL A 9 -6.06 -3.17 5.53
N GLY A 10 -5.98 -2.56 4.36
CA GLY A 10 -7.11 -1.90 3.70
C GLY A 10 -7.85 -2.83 2.74
N THR A 11 -9.03 -2.38 2.31
CA THR A 11 -9.85 -3.09 1.32
C THR A 11 -10.09 -2.22 0.11
N VAL A 12 -9.77 -2.71 -1.07
CA VAL A 12 -10.08 -2.03 -2.34
C VAL A 12 -11.59 -1.98 -2.54
N LYS A 13 -12.16 -0.79 -2.55
CA LYS A 13 -13.61 -0.57 -2.77
C LYS A 13 -13.95 -0.48 -4.24
N ARG A 14 -13.10 0.20 -4.99
CA ARG A 14 -13.32 0.43 -6.42
C ARG A 14 -11.99 0.58 -7.16
N ILE A 15 -11.98 0.12 -8.39
CA ILE A 15 -10.90 0.35 -9.36
C ILE A 15 -11.54 0.91 -10.62
N ALA A 16 -11.20 2.14 -10.97
CA ALA A 16 -11.57 2.74 -12.23
C ALA A 16 -10.37 2.68 -13.19
N ARG A 17 -10.42 1.78 -14.17
CA ARG A 17 -9.33 1.60 -15.14
C ARG A 17 -9.52 2.55 -16.31
N GLY A 18 -8.51 3.35 -16.60
CA GLY A 18 -8.38 4.18 -17.80
C GLY A 18 -7.47 3.51 -18.84
N ALA A 19 -7.18 4.23 -19.92
CA ALA A 19 -6.34 3.72 -21.01
C ALA A 19 -4.87 3.53 -20.58
N ARG A 20 -4.35 4.35 -19.65
CA ARG A 20 -2.94 4.35 -19.23
C ARG A 20 -2.76 4.55 -17.71
N SER A 21 -3.83 4.43 -16.96
CA SER A 21 -3.82 4.57 -15.50
C SER A 21 -5.01 3.86 -14.90
N ALA A 22 -5.00 3.70 -13.59
CA ALA A 22 -6.18 3.31 -12.82
C ALA A 22 -6.29 4.23 -11.60
N SER A 23 -7.52 4.47 -11.15
CA SER A 23 -7.79 5.12 -9.88
C SER A 23 -8.26 4.06 -8.89
N LEU A 24 -7.58 3.93 -7.78
CA LEU A 24 -7.87 2.98 -6.70
C LEU A 24 -8.53 3.72 -5.56
N GLU A 25 -9.72 3.29 -5.13
CA GLU A 25 -10.36 3.73 -3.89
C GLU A 25 -10.21 2.63 -2.84
N ILE A 26 -9.56 2.94 -1.73
CA ILE A 26 -9.20 1.99 -0.68
C ILE A 26 -9.82 2.42 0.65
N GLU A 27 -10.54 1.52 1.29
CA GLU A 27 -11.11 1.71 2.62
C GLU A 27 -10.08 1.33 3.69
N ALA A 28 -9.73 2.28 4.56
CA ALA A 28 -8.76 2.09 5.63
C ALA A 28 -8.94 3.13 6.77
N PRO A 29 -10.11 3.18 7.43
CA PRO A 29 -10.41 4.23 8.41
C PRO A 29 -9.40 4.31 9.56
N GLN A 30 -8.64 3.23 9.81
CA GLN A 30 -7.68 3.15 10.93
C GLN A 30 -6.47 4.08 10.81
N ILE A 31 -6.14 4.53 9.60
CA ILE A 31 -4.95 5.35 9.34
C ILE A 31 -5.26 6.72 8.71
N LEU A 32 -6.54 7.06 8.50
CA LEU A 32 -6.91 8.26 7.73
C LEU A 32 -7.18 9.49 8.59
N ASP A 33 -7.02 9.42 9.90
CA ASP A 33 -7.28 10.52 10.85
C ASP A 33 -6.37 11.73 10.62
N ASP A 34 -5.14 11.54 10.17
CA ASP A 34 -4.16 12.60 9.89
C ASP A 34 -3.72 12.66 8.42
N VAL A 35 -4.19 11.78 7.56
CA VAL A 35 -3.84 11.75 6.13
C VAL A 35 -4.54 12.89 5.38
N LYS A 36 -3.79 13.54 4.49
CA LYS A 36 -4.26 14.64 3.64
C LYS A 36 -4.01 14.32 2.17
N VAL A 37 -4.75 15.00 1.30
CA VAL A 37 -4.45 14.98 -0.14
C VAL A 37 -3.00 15.43 -0.37
N GLY A 38 -2.27 14.66 -1.16
CA GLY A 38 -0.84 14.83 -1.41
C GLY A 38 0.06 13.96 -0.55
N ASP A 39 -0.44 13.35 0.52
CA ASP A 39 0.35 12.43 1.34
C ASP A 39 0.60 11.11 0.61
N SER A 40 1.74 10.51 0.95
CA SER A 40 2.14 9.21 0.40
C SER A 40 1.72 8.07 1.33
N ILE A 41 1.09 7.05 0.75
CA ILE A 41 0.72 5.81 1.43
C ILE A 41 1.30 4.64 0.62
N ALA A 42 2.15 3.83 1.25
CA ALA A 42 2.61 2.58 0.66
C ALA A 42 1.45 1.58 0.64
N THR A 43 1.11 1.11 -0.54
CA THR A 43 0.07 0.12 -0.79
C THR A 43 0.74 -1.14 -1.36
N ASN A 44 0.77 -2.24 -0.62
CA ASN A 44 1.59 -3.42 -0.92
C ASN A 44 3.06 -3.05 -1.23
N GLY A 45 3.62 -2.07 -0.51
CA GLY A 45 5.00 -1.59 -0.70
C GLY A 45 5.21 -0.65 -1.90
N VAL A 46 4.14 -0.29 -2.61
CA VAL A 46 4.17 0.70 -3.70
C VAL A 46 3.73 2.05 -3.17
N CYS A 47 4.55 3.07 -3.35
CA CYS A 47 4.24 4.44 -2.94
C CYS A 47 3.14 5.02 -3.84
N LEU A 48 1.99 5.32 -3.26
CA LEU A 48 0.88 6.00 -3.91
C LEU A 48 0.62 7.34 -3.24
N THR A 49 0.22 8.34 -4.03
CA THR A 49 -0.15 9.66 -3.53
C THR A 49 -1.67 9.78 -3.42
N ALA A 50 -2.17 10.14 -2.26
CA ALA A 50 -3.60 10.35 -2.03
C ALA A 50 -4.10 11.54 -2.85
N THR A 51 -5.06 11.31 -3.76
CA THR A 51 -5.71 12.34 -4.58
C THR A 51 -7.05 12.80 -3.99
N SER A 52 -7.66 11.97 -3.16
CA SER A 52 -8.78 12.35 -2.30
C SER A 52 -8.77 11.55 -1.00
N VAL A 53 -9.30 12.13 0.06
CA VAL A 53 -9.36 11.51 1.39
C VAL A 53 -10.72 11.81 2.01
N THR A 54 -11.35 10.80 2.58
CA THR A 54 -12.56 10.90 3.42
C THR A 54 -12.26 10.31 4.80
N ALA A 55 -13.24 10.27 5.69
CA ALA A 55 -13.07 9.60 7.00
C ALA A 55 -12.86 8.07 6.88
N ARG A 56 -13.18 7.46 5.74
CA ARG A 56 -13.14 5.99 5.59
C ARG A 56 -12.28 5.50 4.44
N THR A 57 -12.10 6.33 3.40
CA THR A 57 -11.40 5.93 2.17
C THR A 57 -10.39 6.97 1.74
N PHE A 58 -9.36 6.53 1.05
CA PHE A 58 -8.54 7.39 0.21
C PHE A 58 -8.55 6.89 -1.23
N THR A 59 -8.34 7.81 -2.16
CA THR A 59 -8.18 7.48 -3.59
C THR A 59 -6.76 7.83 -4.02
N ALA A 60 -6.19 7.00 -4.86
CA ALA A 60 -4.88 7.26 -5.47
C ALA A 60 -4.90 6.85 -6.94
N ASP A 61 -4.22 7.63 -7.78
CA ASP A 61 -4.03 7.30 -9.18
C ASP A 61 -2.76 6.48 -9.37
N VAL A 62 -2.84 5.44 -10.18
CA VAL A 62 -1.75 4.50 -10.42
C VAL A 62 -1.47 4.44 -11.91
N MET A 63 -0.22 4.70 -12.29
CA MET A 63 0.22 4.66 -13.67
C MET A 63 0.32 3.22 -14.19
N HIS A 64 0.17 3.05 -15.49
CA HIS A 64 0.25 1.77 -16.21
C HIS A 64 1.52 0.98 -15.87
N GLU A 65 2.69 1.61 -15.90
CA GLU A 65 3.97 1.00 -15.53
C GLU A 65 3.94 0.37 -14.12
N THR A 66 3.35 1.09 -13.16
CA THR A 66 3.22 0.60 -11.77
C THR A 66 2.27 -0.59 -11.69
N LEU A 67 1.17 -0.56 -12.45
CA LEU A 67 0.23 -1.69 -12.50
C LEU A 67 0.88 -2.93 -13.11
N GLU A 68 1.69 -2.78 -14.16
CA GLU A 68 2.35 -3.90 -14.82
C GLU A 68 3.48 -4.52 -13.98
N ARG A 69 4.23 -3.68 -13.24
CA ARG A 69 5.42 -4.12 -12.50
C ARG A 69 5.15 -4.48 -11.04
N SER A 70 3.92 -4.38 -10.56
CA SER A 70 3.59 -4.65 -9.17
C SER A 70 2.34 -5.51 -9.02
N SER A 71 2.09 -5.95 -7.78
CA SER A 71 0.86 -6.68 -7.43
C SER A 71 -0.41 -5.86 -7.62
N LEU A 72 -0.32 -4.52 -7.77
CA LEU A 72 -1.48 -3.64 -7.91
C LEU A 72 -2.27 -3.91 -9.20
N GLY A 73 -1.61 -4.42 -10.24
CA GLY A 73 -2.26 -4.77 -11.50
C GLY A 73 -3.29 -5.89 -11.41
N THR A 74 -3.15 -6.78 -10.43
CA THR A 74 -4.04 -7.94 -10.22
C THR A 74 -5.18 -7.65 -9.25
N LEU A 75 -5.21 -6.46 -8.61
CA LEU A 75 -6.25 -6.11 -7.66
C LEU A 75 -7.62 -6.00 -8.30
N THR A 76 -8.62 -6.37 -7.54
CA THR A 76 -10.05 -6.23 -7.83
C THR A 76 -10.78 -5.61 -6.64
N ALA A 77 -12.02 -5.17 -6.83
CA ALA A 77 -12.85 -4.77 -5.70
C ALA A 77 -12.99 -5.93 -4.69
N GLY A 78 -12.80 -5.63 -3.41
CA GLY A 78 -12.74 -6.62 -2.32
C GLY A 78 -11.33 -7.15 -2.02
N SER A 79 -10.31 -6.88 -2.86
CA SER A 79 -8.92 -7.25 -2.55
C SER A 79 -8.43 -6.55 -1.30
N HIS A 80 -7.63 -7.27 -0.50
CA HIS A 80 -6.94 -6.72 0.65
C HIS A 80 -5.55 -6.20 0.26
N VAL A 81 -5.12 -5.10 0.86
CA VAL A 81 -3.81 -4.48 0.62
C VAL A 81 -3.16 -4.06 1.93
N ASN A 82 -1.88 -4.31 2.04
CA ASN A 82 -1.07 -3.83 3.16
C ASN A 82 -0.83 -2.33 3.01
N LEU A 83 -1.00 -1.58 4.08
CA LEU A 83 -0.89 -0.12 4.08
C LEU A 83 0.09 0.37 5.15
N GLU A 84 0.89 1.35 4.76
CA GLU A 84 1.80 2.10 5.62
C GLU A 84 1.79 3.56 5.20
N ARG A 85 1.56 4.49 6.13
CA ARG A 85 1.72 5.93 5.89
C ARG A 85 3.19 6.29 5.76
N ALA A 86 3.49 7.33 5.01
CA ALA A 86 4.84 7.89 5.03
C ALA A 86 5.20 8.34 6.45
N MET A 87 6.41 7.99 6.89
CA MET A 87 6.91 8.31 8.22
C MET A 87 6.95 9.84 8.41
N ALA A 88 6.41 10.31 9.53
CA ALA A 88 6.50 11.72 9.91
C ALA A 88 7.97 12.12 10.17
N ALA A 89 8.33 13.37 9.85
CA ALA A 89 9.71 13.87 9.99
C ALA A 89 10.23 13.83 11.44
N ASN A 90 9.34 13.88 12.43
CA ASN A 90 9.62 13.74 13.86
C ASN A 90 9.34 12.33 14.39
N GLY A 91 9.05 11.36 13.50
CA GLY A 91 8.76 9.99 13.85
C GLY A 91 10.02 9.22 14.31
N ARG A 92 9.79 8.02 14.88
CA ARG A 92 10.88 7.13 15.25
C ARG A 92 11.19 6.17 14.10
N PHE A 93 12.46 5.88 13.90
CA PHE A 93 12.87 4.74 13.09
C PHE A 93 12.67 3.48 13.93
N GLY A 94 11.66 2.67 13.59
CA GLY A 94 11.30 1.45 14.33
C GLY A 94 12.28 0.29 14.14
N GLY A 95 13.49 0.54 13.64
CA GLY A 95 14.51 -0.48 13.37
C GLY A 95 15.65 0.07 12.53
N HIS A 96 15.96 -0.60 11.43
CA HIS A 96 17.02 -0.22 10.50
C HIS A 96 16.58 0.90 9.57
N PHE A 97 17.55 1.60 8.98
CA PHE A 97 17.28 2.54 7.88
C PHE A 97 17.00 1.74 6.60
N VAL A 98 15.76 1.71 6.18
CA VAL A 98 15.28 1.05 4.95
C VAL A 98 14.39 2.00 4.16
N SER A 99 14.22 1.76 2.87
CA SER A 99 13.31 2.58 2.06
C SER A 99 11.86 2.15 2.17
N GLY A 100 11.59 0.92 2.57
CA GLY A 100 10.25 0.31 2.66
C GLY A 100 9.56 0.09 1.32
N HIS A 101 10.18 0.46 0.20
CA HIS A 101 9.66 0.21 -1.15
C HIS A 101 9.94 -1.23 -1.58
N ILE A 102 9.02 -1.81 -2.34
CA ILE A 102 9.29 -3.09 -3.02
C ILE A 102 10.24 -2.89 -4.19
N ASP A 103 11.03 -3.93 -4.50
CA ASP A 103 11.93 -3.97 -5.65
C ASP A 103 11.37 -4.84 -6.77
N ALA A 104 10.59 -5.87 -6.41
CA ALA A 104 10.04 -6.83 -7.36
C ALA A 104 8.84 -7.58 -6.77
N THR A 105 8.19 -8.39 -7.60
CA THR A 105 7.20 -9.39 -7.21
C THR A 105 7.82 -10.78 -7.28
N GLY A 106 7.31 -11.70 -6.45
CA GLY A 106 7.74 -13.09 -6.43
C GLY A 106 6.57 -14.03 -6.17
N THR A 107 6.83 -15.32 -6.28
CA THR A 107 5.86 -16.37 -5.96
C THR A 107 6.38 -17.20 -4.79
N ILE A 108 5.52 -17.43 -3.79
CA ILE A 108 5.84 -18.28 -2.65
C ILE A 108 5.97 -19.72 -3.17
N ALA A 109 7.18 -20.28 -3.10
CA ALA A 109 7.46 -21.64 -3.55
C ALA A 109 7.08 -22.69 -2.50
N ARG A 110 7.24 -22.38 -1.21
CA ARG A 110 6.97 -23.29 -0.10
C ARG A 110 6.71 -22.50 1.17
N ILE A 111 5.84 -23.00 2.01
CA ILE A 111 5.60 -22.52 3.37
C ILE A 111 5.86 -23.66 4.32
N GLU A 112 6.72 -23.45 5.32
CA GLU A 112 7.06 -24.44 6.34
C GLU A 112 6.90 -23.79 7.73
N ARG A 113 6.16 -24.46 8.62
CA ARG A 113 5.95 -24.00 10.00
C ARG A 113 7.03 -24.56 10.89
N ASP A 114 7.61 -23.70 11.72
CA ASP A 114 8.63 -24.02 12.71
C ASP A 114 8.29 -23.27 14.01
N ASP A 115 7.46 -23.89 14.83
CA ASP A 115 6.91 -23.33 16.07
C ASP A 115 6.26 -21.96 15.83
N THR A 116 6.87 -20.88 16.30
CA THR A 116 6.40 -19.49 16.11
C THR A 116 6.84 -18.87 14.78
N ALA A 117 7.77 -19.52 14.08
CA ALA A 117 8.28 -19.06 12.80
C ALA A 117 7.52 -19.67 11.60
N ILE A 118 7.59 -18.97 10.49
CA ILE A 118 7.16 -19.45 9.17
C ILE A 118 8.29 -19.18 8.18
N TRP A 119 8.80 -20.27 7.59
CA TRP A 119 9.84 -20.21 6.56
C TRP A 119 9.23 -20.32 5.17
#